data_331e9c4403151c30fd8a0d6c7eaa2ac8
#
_entry.id   331e9c4403151c30fd8a0d6c7eaa2ac8
#
_cell.length_a   1.000
_cell.length_b   1.000
_cell.length_c   1.000
_cell.angle_alpha   90.00
_cell.angle_beta   90.00
_cell.angle_gamma   90.00
#
_symmetry.space_group_name_H-M   'P 1'
#
loop_
_entity.id
_entity.type
_entity.pdbx_description
1 polymer ?
#
loop_
_entity_poly.entity_id
_entity_poly.type
_entity_poly.pdbx_seq_one_letter_code
_entity_poly.pdbx_strand_id
1 'polypeptide(L)'
;MNLSAVLGGVMLGAALGSGAGCTQSVHHSEKNDHVIPLHNGPNRFELTGTGQPAMAFVAYRDNFNAHGYSVVGFYARGRGPKDTDGPWLLVPFVGGPDGPQWPGGVFTTSDGADCMLRDLRVYRGTKDDPIEVLVATREFGMSYMDTAAVRFDVYYLQVNSDGEVGVPLYSIVWDHSFPAKHQYCDVNAAFAQELQLGTVGLRSD
;
A
#
# COMPACT_ATOMS: atom_id res chain seq x y z
N MET A 1 14.73 82.59 10.27
CA MET A 1 13.77 83.26 9.35
C MET A 1 12.90 82.23 8.66
N ASN A 2 11.59 82.45 8.81
CA ASN A 2 10.44 81.74 8.10
C ASN A 2 10.22 80.30 8.47
N LEU A 3 9.29 80.01 9.33
CA LEU A 3 7.83 79.84 9.35
C LEU A 3 7.24 79.43 7.98
N SER A 4 6.65 78.25 7.94
CA SER A 4 5.30 78.04 7.41
C SER A 4 4.76 76.67 7.83
N ALA A 5 3.68 76.73 8.55
CA ALA A 5 2.76 75.67 8.91
C ALA A 5 1.78 75.39 7.72
N VAL A 6 1.38 74.18 7.47
CA VAL A 6 0.08 73.85 6.84
C VAL A 6 -0.46 72.57 7.38
N LEU A 7 -1.55 72.69 7.98
CA LEU A 7 -2.74 71.87 8.23
C LEU A 7 -3.02 70.70 7.34
N GLY A 8 -3.50 69.60 7.96
CA GLY A 8 -4.83 69.14 7.68
C GLY A 8 -4.94 67.85 6.90
N GLY A 9 -5.56 66.86 7.49
CA GLY A 9 -6.12 65.76 6.73
C GLY A 9 -6.28 64.47 7.53
N VAL A 10 -7.29 64.41 8.42
CA VAL A 10 -7.80 63.16 8.98
C VAL A 10 -8.60 62.48 7.90
N MET A 11 -8.13 61.32 7.41
CA MET A 11 -8.93 60.39 6.63
C MET A 11 -9.14 59.13 7.47
N LEU A 12 -10.39 58.95 7.90
CA LEU A 12 -10.91 57.66 8.37
C LEU A 12 -10.94 56.69 7.17
N GLY A 13 -10.04 55.72 7.15
CA GLY A 13 -10.09 54.59 6.24
C GLY A 13 -10.71 53.40 6.95
N ALA A 14 -11.92 53.00 6.53
CA ALA A 14 -12.59 51.78 6.96
C ALA A 14 -11.79 50.57 6.56
N ALA A 15 -11.30 49.81 7.54
CA ALA A 15 -10.70 48.50 7.32
C ALA A 15 -11.79 47.46 6.97
N LEU A 16 -11.92 47.19 5.69
CA LEU A 16 -12.65 46.00 5.21
C LEU A 16 -11.81 44.78 5.57
N GLY A 17 -12.24 44.06 6.59
CA GLY A 17 -11.67 42.74 6.95
C GLY A 17 -11.93 41.75 5.84
N SER A 18 -10.95 41.53 5.01
CA SER A 18 -10.93 40.34 4.09
C SER A 18 -10.67 39.10 4.94
N GLY A 19 -11.73 38.42 5.31
CA GLY A 19 -11.66 37.06 5.85
C GLY A 19 -10.99 36.16 4.81
N ALA A 20 -9.70 35.90 4.98
CA ALA A 20 -9.04 34.80 4.31
C ALA A 20 -9.65 33.49 4.83
N GLY A 21 -10.67 33.01 4.15
CA GLY A 21 -11.15 31.65 4.33
C GLY A 21 -9.99 30.70 3.99
N CYS A 22 -9.41 30.07 4.99
CA CYS A 22 -8.58 28.89 4.81
C CYS A 22 -9.49 27.83 4.16
N THR A 23 -9.49 27.76 2.84
CA THR A 23 -9.87 26.55 2.13
C THR A 23 -8.79 25.53 2.46
N GLN A 24 -9.02 24.72 3.49
CA GLN A 24 -8.35 23.45 3.64
C GLN A 24 -8.76 22.64 2.42
N SER A 25 -7.91 22.62 1.40
CA SER A 25 -7.99 21.65 0.33
C SER A 25 -7.82 20.28 0.98
N VAL A 26 -8.91 19.53 0.98
CA VAL A 26 -8.97 18.16 1.40
C VAL A 26 -8.14 17.35 0.38
N HIS A 27 -6.86 17.15 0.65
CA HIS A 27 -6.00 16.22 -0.06
C HIS A 27 -6.36 14.76 0.31
N HIS A 28 -7.64 14.41 0.24
CA HIS A 28 -8.12 13.10 0.68
C HIS A 28 -8.31 12.08 -0.45
N SER A 29 -8.03 12.44 -1.72
CA SER A 29 -8.42 11.60 -2.86
C SER A 29 -7.26 10.90 -3.58
N GLU A 30 -6.04 11.42 -3.56
CA GLU A 30 -5.01 10.95 -4.49
C GLU A 30 -4.40 9.58 -4.16
N LYS A 31 -4.31 9.17 -2.88
CA LYS A 31 -3.67 7.90 -2.54
C LYS A 31 -4.53 6.67 -2.79
N ASN A 32 -5.86 6.77 -2.64
CA ASN A 32 -6.75 5.63 -2.88
C ASN A 32 -6.86 5.25 -4.36
N ASP A 33 -6.69 6.20 -5.27
CA ASP A 33 -6.79 5.95 -6.72
C ASP A 33 -5.63 5.11 -7.26
N HIS A 34 -4.57 4.94 -6.47
CA HIS A 34 -3.39 4.17 -6.81
C HIS A 34 -3.36 2.74 -6.23
N VAL A 35 -4.31 2.42 -5.35
CA VAL A 35 -4.44 1.05 -4.81
C VAL A 35 -5.07 0.15 -5.85
N ILE A 36 -4.42 -0.97 -6.13
CA ILE A 36 -4.94 -2.02 -7.01
C ILE A 36 -5.82 -2.93 -6.15
N PRO A 37 -7.15 -2.92 -6.34
CA PRO A 37 -8.03 -3.77 -5.56
C PRO A 37 -7.79 -5.24 -5.92
N LEU A 38 -7.73 -6.10 -4.90
CA LEU A 38 -7.61 -7.53 -5.07
C LEU A 38 -8.88 -8.23 -4.57
N HIS A 39 -9.39 -9.15 -5.39
CA HIS A 39 -10.55 -9.98 -5.11
C HIS A 39 -10.19 -11.46 -5.20
N ASN A 40 -11.00 -12.33 -4.66
CA ASN A 40 -10.80 -13.76 -4.80
C ASN A 40 -10.77 -14.17 -6.29
N GLY A 41 -9.80 -14.99 -6.66
CA GLY A 41 -9.51 -15.36 -8.03
C GLY A 41 -8.41 -14.54 -8.71
N PRO A 42 -8.38 -14.44 -10.05
CA PRO A 42 -7.33 -13.77 -10.81
C PRO A 42 -7.58 -12.26 -10.92
N ASN A 43 -6.63 -11.46 -10.46
CA ASN A 43 -6.62 -10.00 -10.54
C ASN A 43 -5.52 -9.57 -11.51
N ARG A 44 -5.90 -9.04 -12.67
CA ARG A 44 -4.96 -8.66 -13.75
C ARG A 44 -4.57 -7.19 -13.64
N PHE A 45 -3.29 -6.91 -13.80
CA PHE A 45 -2.73 -5.55 -13.82
C PHE A 45 -1.40 -5.54 -14.60
N GLU A 46 -0.77 -4.40 -14.68
CA GLU A 46 0.58 -4.24 -15.23
C GLU A 46 1.60 -4.17 -14.10
N LEU A 47 2.72 -4.88 -14.25
CA LEU A 47 3.72 -5.01 -13.20
C LEU A 47 4.60 -3.76 -13.07
N THR A 48 5.03 -3.22 -14.22
CA THR A 48 6.12 -2.23 -14.31
C THR A 48 5.65 -0.85 -14.80
N GLY A 49 4.35 -0.64 -15.05
CA GLY A 49 3.87 0.56 -15.73
C GLY A 49 4.22 0.66 -17.21
N THR A 50 5.03 -0.25 -17.75
CA THR A 50 5.48 -0.29 -19.16
C THR A 50 4.73 -1.33 -19.99
N GLY A 51 3.56 -1.76 -19.53
CA GLY A 51 2.72 -2.73 -20.24
C GLY A 51 3.06 -4.20 -19.96
N GLN A 52 3.92 -4.50 -18.95
CA GLN A 52 4.22 -5.90 -18.58
C GLN A 52 3.02 -6.56 -17.91
N PRO A 53 2.35 -7.54 -18.54
CA PRO A 53 1.18 -8.18 -17.98
C PRO A 53 1.51 -8.95 -16.71
N ALA A 54 0.73 -8.71 -15.66
CA ALA A 54 0.86 -9.38 -14.39
C ALA A 54 -0.51 -9.82 -13.86
N MET A 55 -0.47 -10.66 -12.85
CA MET A 55 -1.65 -11.18 -12.16
C MET A 55 -1.32 -11.47 -10.70
N ALA A 56 -2.18 -11.02 -9.79
CA ALA A 56 -2.27 -11.58 -8.46
C ALA A 56 -3.40 -12.62 -8.45
N PHE A 57 -3.11 -13.83 -8.03
CA PHE A 57 -4.14 -14.84 -7.79
C PHE A 57 -4.38 -14.95 -6.30
N VAL A 58 -5.62 -14.65 -5.89
CA VAL A 58 -6.07 -14.72 -4.50
C VAL A 58 -6.95 -15.94 -4.32
N ALA A 59 -6.61 -16.77 -3.36
CA ALA A 59 -7.41 -17.94 -2.98
C ALA A 59 -7.61 -17.95 -1.46
N TYR A 60 -8.82 -18.24 -1.01
CA TYR A 60 -9.11 -18.42 0.39
C TYR A 60 -8.91 -19.88 0.78
N ARG A 61 -8.18 -20.12 1.87
CA ARG A 61 -8.08 -21.42 2.53
C ARG A 61 -9.09 -21.48 3.67
N ASP A 62 -10.16 -22.21 3.43
CA ASP A 62 -11.14 -22.52 4.48
C ASP A 62 -10.62 -23.66 5.37
N ASN A 63 -10.52 -23.37 6.65
CA ASN A 63 -10.14 -24.36 7.68
C ASN A 63 -11.36 -24.88 8.44
N PHE A 64 -12.58 -24.51 8.01
CA PHE A 64 -13.85 -24.81 8.70
C PHE A 64 -13.87 -24.31 10.17
N ASN A 65 -13.13 -23.25 10.44
CA ASN A 65 -13.07 -22.56 11.72
C ASN A 65 -12.78 -21.06 11.50
N ALA A 66 -12.68 -20.29 12.59
CA ALA A 66 -12.42 -18.84 12.53
C ALA A 66 -11.01 -18.44 12.04
N HIS A 67 -10.17 -19.39 11.68
CA HIS A 67 -8.76 -19.16 11.29
C HIS A 67 -8.47 -19.54 9.84
N GLY A 68 -9.43 -19.33 8.95
CA GLY A 68 -9.17 -19.35 7.52
C GLY A 68 -8.24 -18.18 7.13
N TYR A 69 -7.60 -18.27 5.96
CA TYR A 69 -6.72 -17.20 5.48
C TYR A 69 -6.67 -17.15 3.95
N SER A 70 -6.36 -15.98 3.42
CA SER A 70 -6.12 -15.83 2.00
C SER A 70 -4.66 -16.11 1.65
N VAL A 71 -4.46 -16.73 0.49
CA VAL A 71 -3.15 -16.97 -0.13
C VAL A 71 -3.09 -16.12 -1.39
N VAL A 72 -2.01 -15.36 -1.57
CA VAL A 72 -1.80 -14.49 -2.73
C VAL A 72 -0.50 -14.86 -3.41
N GLY A 73 -0.60 -15.32 -4.65
CA GLY A 73 0.53 -15.51 -5.53
C GLY A 73 0.60 -14.41 -6.59
N PHE A 74 1.76 -13.83 -6.79
CA PHE A 74 2.01 -12.86 -7.86
C PHE A 74 2.69 -13.54 -9.04
N TYR A 75 2.23 -13.21 -10.23
CA TYR A 75 2.73 -13.78 -11.47
C TYR A 75 2.92 -12.70 -12.52
N ALA A 76 3.97 -12.82 -13.32
CA ALA A 76 4.22 -11.97 -14.47
C ALA A 76 4.38 -12.81 -15.73
N ARG A 77 4.05 -12.27 -16.91
CA ARG A 77 4.37 -12.94 -18.16
C ARG A 77 5.88 -12.91 -18.39
N GLY A 78 6.44 -14.06 -18.67
CA GLY A 78 7.83 -14.19 -19.12
C GLY A 78 8.00 -13.63 -20.54
N ARG A 79 9.26 -13.50 -20.96
CA ARG A 79 9.59 -13.12 -22.33
C ARG A 79 9.27 -14.30 -23.25
N GLY A 80 8.51 -14.04 -24.30
CA GLY A 80 8.20 -14.95 -25.38
C GLY A 80 8.66 -14.36 -26.71
N PRO A 81 8.41 -15.04 -27.86
CA PRO A 81 8.71 -14.53 -29.20
C PRO A 81 8.04 -13.18 -29.51
N LYS A 82 6.96 -12.87 -28.84
CA LYS A 82 6.32 -11.57 -28.76
C LYS A 82 6.30 -11.22 -27.27
N ASP A 83 7.04 -10.32 -26.76
CA ASP A 83 7.32 -9.97 -25.37
C ASP A 83 6.20 -10.22 -24.32
N THR A 84 4.98 -10.49 -24.76
CA THR A 84 3.79 -10.74 -23.92
C THR A 84 3.31 -12.19 -23.91
N ASP A 85 3.91 -13.10 -24.73
CA ASP A 85 3.37 -14.45 -24.96
C ASP A 85 4.13 -15.57 -24.19
N GLY A 86 5.06 -15.19 -23.31
CA GLY A 86 5.82 -16.15 -22.49
C GLY A 86 4.94 -16.83 -21.43
N PRO A 87 5.52 -17.83 -20.73
CA PRO A 87 4.82 -18.50 -19.62
C PRO A 87 4.56 -17.52 -18.47
N TRP A 88 3.59 -17.84 -17.61
CA TRP A 88 3.43 -17.17 -16.33
C TRP A 88 4.57 -17.60 -15.40
N LEU A 89 5.32 -16.62 -14.90
CA LEU A 89 6.41 -16.80 -13.95
C LEU A 89 5.93 -16.36 -12.57
N LEU A 90 6.24 -17.13 -11.54
CA LEU A 90 6.03 -16.70 -10.16
C LEU A 90 6.94 -15.49 -9.87
N VAL A 91 6.38 -14.48 -9.23
CA VAL A 91 7.10 -13.31 -8.69
C VAL A 91 7.18 -13.50 -7.17
N PRO A 92 8.28 -14.07 -6.64
CA PRO A 92 8.36 -14.40 -5.22
C PRO A 92 8.57 -13.16 -4.35
N PHE A 93 8.10 -13.25 -3.12
CA PHE A 93 8.54 -12.36 -2.06
C PHE A 93 9.92 -12.76 -1.56
N VAL A 94 10.80 -11.77 -1.36
CA VAL A 94 12.19 -11.97 -0.94
C VAL A 94 12.53 -11.03 0.21
N GLY A 95 13.11 -11.59 1.28
CA GLY A 95 13.53 -10.82 2.46
C GLY A 95 12.37 -10.42 3.37
N GLY A 96 12.70 -9.58 4.34
CA GLY A 96 11.77 -9.05 5.33
C GLY A 96 12.11 -9.47 6.76
N PRO A 97 11.59 -8.74 7.77
CA PRO A 97 11.94 -8.95 9.17
C PRO A 97 11.48 -10.31 9.71
N ASP A 98 10.46 -10.89 9.11
CA ASP A 98 9.94 -12.20 9.50
C ASP A 98 10.69 -13.37 8.81
N GLY A 99 11.77 -13.07 8.08
CA GLY A 99 12.60 -14.05 7.38
C GLY A 99 11.86 -14.74 6.23
N PRO A 100 12.27 -15.96 5.82
CA PRO A 100 11.65 -16.69 4.72
C PRO A 100 10.29 -17.29 5.10
N GLN A 101 9.41 -16.51 5.72
CA GLN A 101 8.04 -16.92 6.10
C GLN A 101 7.10 -17.08 4.89
N TRP A 102 7.63 -16.91 3.69
CA TRP A 102 6.89 -17.06 2.45
C TRP A 102 7.28 -18.37 1.74
N PRO A 103 6.90 -19.55 2.27
CA PRO A 103 7.19 -20.80 1.60
C PRO A 103 6.62 -20.77 0.19
N GLY A 104 7.48 -21.01 -0.81
CA GLY A 104 7.08 -20.92 -2.21
C GLY A 104 6.90 -19.51 -2.75
N GLY A 105 7.27 -18.44 -2.00
CA GLY A 105 7.23 -17.06 -2.48
C GLY A 105 5.82 -16.45 -2.56
N VAL A 106 4.82 -17.05 -1.91
CA VAL A 106 3.44 -16.53 -1.88
C VAL A 106 3.13 -15.89 -0.53
N PHE A 107 2.31 -14.84 -0.55
CA PHE A 107 1.83 -14.16 0.65
C PHE A 107 0.66 -14.92 1.28
N THR A 108 0.56 -14.90 2.62
CA THR A 108 -0.61 -15.37 3.34
C THR A 108 -1.11 -14.31 4.30
N THR A 109 -2.42 -14.06 4.33
CA THR A 109 -3.03 -13.26 5.40
C THR A 109 -2.95 -14.01 6.73
N SER A 110 -3.17 -13.31 7.83
CA SER A 110 -3.40 -13.91 9.12
C SER A 110 -4.68 -13.33 9.69
N ASP A 111 -5.66 -14.19 9.86
CA ASP A 111 -7.01 -13.83 10.30
C ASP A 111 -7.22 -14.33 11.73
N GLY A 112 -7.67 -13.44 12.60
CA GLY A 112 -8.25 -13.79 13.88
C GLY A 112 -9.78 -13.77 13.75
N ALA A 113 -10.51 -14.29 14.75
CA ALA A 113 -11.97 -14.38 14.69
C ALA A 113 -12.65 -13.04 14.37
N ASP A 114 -12.12 -11.94 14.91
CA ASP A 114 -12.74 -10.61 14.84
C ASP A 114 -11.84 -9.55 14.18
N CYS A 115 -10.54 -9.81 14.05
CA CYS A 115 -9.56 -8.84 13.55
C CYS A 115 -8.60 -9.48 12.57
N MET A 116 -8.29 -8.78 11.48
CA MET A 116 -7.22 -9.16 10.56
C MET A 116 -5.87 -8.79 11.17
N LEU A 117 -4.99 -9.78 11.32
CA LEU A 117 -3.67 -9.60 11.94
C LEU A 117 -2.58 -9.30 10.92
N ARG A 118 -2.77 -9.74 9.67
CA ARG A 118 -1.83 -9.49 8.58
C ARG A 118 -2.56 -9.43 7.25
N ASP A 119 -2.33 -8.35 6.51
CA ASP A 119 -2.91 -8.13 5.18
C ASP A 119 -1.94 -7.32 4.32
N LEU A 120 -2.23 -7.18 3.05
CA LEU A 120 -1.43 -6.40 2.13
C LEU A 120 -2.25 -5.40 1.31
N ARG A 121 -1.55 -4.39 0.78
CA ARG A 121 -2.02 -3.50 -0.28
C ARG A 121 -1.02 -3.50 -1.42
N VAL A 122 -1.53 -3.57 -2.64
CA VAL A 122 -0.74 -3.36 -3.85
C VAL A 122 -1.07 -1.96 -4.36
N TYR A 123 -0.07 -1.14 -4.60
CA TYR A 123 -0.29 0.23 -5.06
C TYR A 123 0.82 0.69 -6.01
N ARG A 124 0.63 1.87 -6.60
CA ARG A 124 1.62 2.57 -7.44
C ARG A 124 1.71 4.00 -6.98
N GLY A 125 2.89 4.61 -7.12
CA GLY A 125 3.06 6.04 -6.94
C GLY A 125 2.38 6.83 -8.06
N THR A 126 2.64 6.43 -9.30
CA THR A 126 2.00 6.96 -10.52
C THR A 126 1.63 5.82 -11.46
N LYS A 127 0.92 6.14 -12.56
CA LYS A 127 0.53 5.14 -13.56
C LYS A 127 1.74 4.40 -14.17
N ASP A 128 2.86 5.11 -14.31
CA ASP A 128 4.06 4.60 -14.98
C ASP A 128 5.08 3.99 -13.99
N ASP A 129 4.81 4.07 -12.69
CA ASP A 129 5.66 3.45 -11.68
C ASP A 129 5.44 1.93 -11.61
N PRO A 130 6.47 1.15 -11.25
CA PRO A 130 6.28 -0.24 -10.88
C PRO A 130 5.38 -0.35 -9.66
N ILE A 131 4.78 -1.54 -9.48
CA ILE A 131 4.00 -1.80 -8.27
C ILE A 131 4.89 -1.80 -7.04
N GLU A 132 4.31 -1.35 -5.94
CA GLU A 132 4.80 -1.56 -4.58
C GLU A 132 3.80 -2.40 -3.81
N VAL A 133 4.29 -3.20 -2.87
CA VAL A 133 3.45 -3.99 -1.97
C VAL A 133 3.73 -3.57 -0.54
N LEU A 134 2.69 -3.18 0.16
CA LEU A 134 2.74 -2.81 1.55
C LEU A 134 2.05 -3.90 2.37
N VAL A 135 2.77 -4.48 3.30
CA VAL A 135 2.27 -5.50 4.22
C VAL A 135 2.10 -4.87 5.60
N ALA A 136 0.95 -5.01 6.21
CA ALA A 136 0.75 -4.67 7.62
C ALA A 136 0.69 -5.96 8.44
N THR A 137 1.44 -5.99 9.52
CA THR A 137 1.45 -7.11 10.48
C THR A 137 1.26 -6.56 11.88
N ARG A 138 0.24 -7.05 12.57
CA ARG A 138 -0.01 -6.75 13.98
C ARG A 138 0.70 -7.75 14.88
N GLU A 139 1.33 -7.29 15.94
CA GLU A 139 1.78 -8.18 17.03
C GLU A 139 0.58 -8.93 17.62
N PHE A 140 0.82 -10.15 18.09
CA PHE A 140 -0.28 -10.98 18.59
C PHE A 140 -0.97 -10.37 19.83
N GLY A 141 -0.23 -9.74 20.73
CA GLY A 141 -0.76 -9.25 21.99
C GLY A 141 -1.10 -10.40 22.95
N MET A 142 -2.13 -10.21 23.77
CA MET A 142 -2.62 -11.26 24.68
C MET A 142 -3.77 -12.08 24.08
N SER A 143 -4.49 -11.51 23.12
CA SER A 143 -5.59 -12.17 22.40
C SER A 143 -5.72 -11.66 20.96
N TYR A 144 -6.51 -12.36 20.15
CA TYR A 144 -6.84 -11.92 18.76
C TYR A 144 -7.66 -10.63 18.72
N MET A 145 -8.35 -10.28 19.81
CA MET A 145 -9.21 -9.09 19.89
C MET A 145 -8.51 -7.85 20.45
N ASP A 146 -7.31 -8.01 21.01
CA ASP A 146 -6.60 -6.89 21.62
C ASP A 146 -6.04 -5.93 20.55
N THR A 147 -5.99 -4.66 20.90
CA THR A 147 -5.17 -3.72 20.14
C THR A 147 -3.70 -3.99 20.46
N ALA A 148 -2.86 -4.01 19.43
CA ALA A 148 -1.42 -4.18 19.55
C ALA A 148 -0.67 -3.35 18.53
N ALA A 149 0.65 -3.32 18.63
CA ALA A 149 1.50 -2.61 17.68
C ALA A 149 1.35 -3.21 16.28
N VAL A 150 1.30 -2.33 15.28
CA VAL A 150 1.29 -2.71 13.87
C VAL A 150 2.59 -2.24 13.23
N ARG A 151 3.21 -3.11 12.47
CA ARG A 151 4.36 -2.83 11.63
C ARG A 151 3.92 -2.86 10.16
N PHE A 152 4.37 -1.87 9.40
CA PHE A 152 4.27 -1.84 7.95
C PHE A 152 5.62 -2.23 7.33
N ASP A 153 5.58 -3.17 6.41
CA ASP A 153 6.74 -3.64 5.65
C ASP A 153 6.55 -3.25 4.19
N VAL A 154 7.47 -2.49 3.65
CA VAL A 154 7.46 -2.01 2.26
C VAL A 154 8.27 -2.96 1.40
N TYR A 155 7.69 -3.36 0.28
CA TYR A 155 8.32 -4.18 -0.74
C TYR A 155 8.23 -3.49 -2.09
N TYR A 156 9.28 -3.55 -2.86
CA TYR A 156 9.31 -3.03 -4.23
C TYR A 156 9.58 -4.15 -5.24
N LEU A 157 9.20 -3.89 -6.48
CA LEU A 157 9.48 -4.78 -7.59
C LEU A 157 10.94 -4.66 -8.01
N GLN A 158 11.67 -5.77 -7.99
CA GLN A 158 13.00 -5.90 -8.56
C GLN A 158 12.95 -6.69 -9.86
N VAL A 159 13.67 -6.22 -10.88
CA VAL A 159 13.82 -6.89 -12.17
C VAL A 159 15.25 -7.34 -12.33
N ASN A 160 15.47 -8.63 -12.59
CA ASN A 160 16.78 -9.19 -12.93
C ASN A 160 17.09 -8.93 -14.42
N SER A 161 17.42 -7.67 -14.73
CA SER A 161 17.73 -7.24 -16.10
C SER A 161 18.99 -7.85 -16.65
N ASP A 162 19.96 -8.15 -15.79
CA ASP A 162 21.28 -8.66 -16.16
C ASP A 162 21.29 -10.19 -16.37
N GLY A 163 20.17 -10.85 -16.03
CA GLY A 163 20.02 -12.30 -16.22
C GLY A 163 20.89 -13.11 -15.27
N GLU A 164 21.07 -12.63 -14.04
CA GLU A 164 21.83 -13.35 -13.02
C GLU A 164 21.25 -14.76 -12.80
N VAL A 165 22.14 -15.75 -12.86
CA VAL A 165 21.75 -17.17 -12.78
C VAL A 165 21.29 -17.50 -11.36
N GLY A 166 20.13 -18.15 -11.26
CA GLY A 166 19.54 -18.54 -9.98
C GLY A 166 18.65 -17.47 -9.36
N VAL A 167 18.60 -16.27 -9.94
CA VAL A 167 17.74 -15.17 -9.51
C VAL A 167 16.51 -15.11 -10.40
N PRO A 168 15.27 -15.05 -9.85
CA PRO A 168 14.05 -14.88 -10.65
C PRO A 168 14.08 -13.61 -11.50
N LEU A 169 13.41 -13.63 -12.67
CA LEU A 169 13.30 -12.44 -13.52
C LEU A 169 12.64 -11.26 -12.82
N TYR A 170 11.64 -11.53 -12.00
CA TYR A 170 10.94 -10.56 -11.18
C TYR A 170 10.88 -11.05 -9.74
N SER A 171 11.06 -10.17 -8.78
CA SER A 171 10.92 -10.44 -7.34
C SER A 171 10.29 -9.24 -6.64
N ILE A 172 9.50 -9.49 -5.60
CA ILE A 172 8.97 -8.49 -4.68
C ILE A 172 9.89 -8.49 -3.47
N VAL A 173 10.79 -7.50 -3.39
CA VAL A 173 11.91 -7.47 -2.44
C VAL A 173 11.61 -6.50 -1.32
N TRP A 174 11.83 -6.93 -0.08
CA TRP A 174 11.72 -6.07 1.08
C TRP A 174 12.72 -4.91 1.02
N ASP A 175 12.22 -3.71 1.35
CA ASP A 175 13.00 -2.49 1.40
C ASP A 175 13.24 -2.05 2.85
N HIS A 176 12.15 -1.69 3.53
CA HIS A 176 12.22 -1.23 4.91
C HIS A 176 10.91 -1.50 5.66
N SER A 177 10.96 -1.26 6.97
CA SER A 177 9.78 -1.35 7.84
C SER A 177 9.64 -0.08 8.67
N PHE A 178 8.41 0.26 9.02
CA PHE A 178 8.12 1.33 9.97
C PHE A 178 6.90 0.97 10.83
N PRO A 179 6.83 1.45 12.08
CA PRO A 179 5.69 1.19 12.95
C PRO A 179 4.51 2.11 12.64
N ALA A 180 3.30 1.65 12.89
CA ALA A 180 2.13 2.51 13.01
C ALA A 180 2.28 3.43 14.24
N LYS A 181 1.62 4.59 14.20
CA LYS A 181 1.63 5.55 15.32
C LYS A 181 0.75 5.12 16.48
N HIS A 182 -0.26 4.29 16.18
CA HIS A 182 -1.25 3.82 17.15
C HIS A 182 -1.29 2.29 17.16
N GLN A 183 -1.93 1.74 18.19
CA GLN A 183 -2.24 0.32 18.25
C GLN A 183 -3.59 0.03 17.62
N TYR A 184 -3.70 -1.09 16.93
CA TYR A 184 -4.91 -1.51 16.23
C TYR A 184 -5.24 -2.97 16.55
N CYS A 185 -6.54 -3.30 16.57
CA CYS A 185 -6.99 -4.69 16.52
C CYS A 185 -6.85 -5.23 15.09
N ASP A 186 -7.32 -4.48 14.11
CA ASP A 186 -7.37 -4.85 12.71
C ASP A 186 -6.38 -4.03 11.87
N VAL A 187 -5.51 -4.69 11.11
CA VAL A 187 -4.52 -4.01 10.27
C VAL A 187 -5.16 -3.21 9.13
N ASN A 188 -6.40 -3.52 8.72
CA ASN A 188 -7.13 -2.73 7.73
C ASN A 188 -7.50 -1.35 8.27
N ALA A 189 -7.78 -1.25 9.58
CA ALA A 189 -7.95 0.04 10.24
C ALA A 189 -6.64 0.83 10.26
N ALA A 190 -5.50 0.18 10.48
CA ALA A 190 -4.19 0.83 10.40
C ALA A 190 -3.89 1.34 8.99
N PHE A 191 -4.12 0.55 7.94
CA PHE A 191 -3.99 1.00 6.55
C PHE A 191 -4.83 2.24 6.26
N ALA A 192 -6.09 2.25 6.71
CA ALA A 192 -7.00 3.35 6.45
C ALA A 192 -6.60 4.63 7.20
N GLN A 193 -6.28 4.53 8.50
CA GLN A 193 -6.07 5.69 9.36
C GLN A 193 -4.66 6.27 9.25
N GLU A 194 -3.64 5.43 9.12
CA GLU A 194 -2.25 5.89 9.04
C GLU A 194 -1.82 6.26 7.62
N LEU A 195 -2.31 5.52 6.62
CA LEU A 195 -1.78 5.56 5.26
C LEU A 195 -2.83 5.94 4.21
N GLN A 196 -4.11 6.04 4.59
CA GLN A 196 -5.22 6.38 3.70
C GLN A 196 -5.38 5.39 2.52
N LEU A 197 -5.06 4.11 2.76
CA LEU A 197 -5.12 3.05 1.75
C LEU A 197 -6.41 2.21 1.79
N GLY A 198 -7.46 2.76 2.42
CA GLY A 198 -8.77 2.11 2.51
C GLY A 198 -8.82 0.96 3.51
N THR A 199 -10.03 0.52 3.81
CA THR A 199 -10.32 -0.57 4.76
C THR A 199 -10.56 -1.91 4.08
N VAL A 200 -10.68 -1.95 2.74
CA VAL A 200 -10.97 -3.17 1.99
C VAL A 200 -9.73 -4.04 1.94
N GLY A 201 -9.75 -5.12 2.68
CA GLY A 201 -8.72 -6.14 2.71
C GLY A 201 -9.00 -7.32 1.78
N LEU A 202 -8.13 -8.33 1.84
CA LEU A 202 -8.26 -9.58 1.06
C LEU A 202 -9.40 -10.50 1.53
N ARG A 203 -9.95 -10.25 2.70
CA ARG A 203 -11.16 -10.88 3.18
C ARG A 203 -12.35 -10.07 2.66
N SER A 204 -12.80 -10.37 1.48
CA SER A 204 -14.11 -9.95 0.98
C SER A 204 -14.86 -11.18 0.53
N ASP A 205 -16.04 -11.28 1.02
CA ASP A 205 -17.06 -12.31 0.81
C ASP A 205 -17.23 -12.77 -0.63
#